data_451593c654408720248c3128e4148a9e
#
_entry.id   451593c654408720248c3128e4148a9e
#
_cell.length_a   1.000
_cell.length_b   1.000
_cell.length_c   1.000
_cell.angle_alpha   90.00
_cell.angle_beta   90.00
_cell.angle_gamma   90.00
#
_symmetry.space_group_name_H-M   'P 1'
#
loop_
_entity.id
_entity.type
_entity.pdbx_description
1 polymer ?
#
loop_
_entity_poly.entity_id
_entity_poly.type
_entity_poly.pdbx_seq_one_letter_code
_entity_poly.pdbx_strand_id
1 'polypeptide(L)' 'MSAGDWTEEYLTLIEDCEKRESKLSSWDVDFLASVKDRLIDKNPLTPKQIECLDGIWERATNNG' A
#
# COMPACT_ATOMS: atom_id res chain seq x y z
N MET A 1 -17.49 -0.84 -13.95
CA MET A 1 -16.39 -1.00 -13.24
C MET A 1 -15.46 -1.97 -13.80
N SER A 2 -14.31 -1.59 -13.90
CA SER A 2 -13.39 -2.42 -14.55
C SER A 2 -12.81 -3.42 -13.59
N ALA A 3 -12.96 -4.63 -13.96
CA ALA A 3 -12.53 -5.67 -13.10
C ALA A 3 -11.03 -5.68 -12.92
N GLY A 4 -10.33 -5.04 -13.78
CA GLY A 4 -8.89 -5.11 -13.72
C GLY A 4 -8.25 -4.11 -12.81
N ASP A 5 -9.04 -3.42 -12.03
CA ASP A 5 -8.49 -2.31 -11.29
C ASP A 5 -7.87 -2.72 -9.97
N TRP A 6 -7.11 -3.82 -9.99
CA TRP A 6 -6.31 -4.19 -8.84
C TRP A 6 -5.35 -3.06 -8.47
N THR A 7 -4.93 -2.27 -9.46
CA THR A 7 -4.07 -1.13 -9.20
C THR A 7 -4.76 -0.14 -8.29
N GLU A 8 -6.02 0.15 -8.58
CA GLU A 8 -6.77 1.11 -7.77
C GLU A 8 -6.99 0.62 -6.35
N GLU A 9 -7.24 -0.67 -6.22
CA GLU A 9 -7.41 -1.23 -4.88
C GLU A 9 -6.18 -1.02 -4.02
N TYR A 10 -5.03 -1.34 -4.58
CA TYR A 10 -3.79 -1.17 -3.83
C TYR A 10 -3.48 0.29 -3.58
N LEU A 11 -3.77 1.16 -4.54
CA LEU A 11 -3.58 2.58 -4.32
C LEU A 11 -4.45 3.09 -3.19
N THR A 12 -5.68 2.59 -3.10
CA THR A 12 -6.57 2.96 -2.01
C THR A 12 -5.99 2.52 -0.67
N LEU A 13 -5.46 1.30 -0.61
CA LEU A 13 -4.82 0.83 0.63
C LEU A 13 -3.65 1.72 1.01
N ILE A 14 -2.85 2.10 0.03
CA ILE A 14 -1.70 2.94 0.29
C ILE A 14 -2.15 4.31 0.80
N GLU A 15 -3.17 4.87 0.19
CA GLU A 15 -3.69 6.16 0.62
C GLU A 15 -4.22 6.08 2.04
N ASP A 16 -4.90 5.01 2.37
CA ASP A 16 -5.36 4.81 3.73
C ASP A 16 -4.20 4.78 4.72
N CYS A 17 -3.14 4.10 4.34
CA CYS A 17 -1.96 4.07 5.20
C CYS A 17 -1.36 5.46 5.35
N GLU A 18 -1.28 6.19 4.26
CA GLU A 18 -0.71 7.53 4.30
C GLU A 18 -1.50 8.46 5.18
N LYS A 19 -2.80 8.28 5.23
CA LYS A 19 -3.64 9.09 6.11
C LYS A 19 -3.35 8.81 7.57
N ARG A 20 -2.78 7.66 7.86
CA ARG A 20 -2.43 7.28 9.22
C ARG A 20 -0.92 7.30 9.40
N GLU A 21 -0.33 8.36 8.91
CA GLU A 21 1.12 8.48 8.84
C GLU A 21 1.77 8.34 10.21
N SER A 22 1.11 8.80 11.24
CA SER A 22 1.68 8.73 12.58
C SER A 22 1.90 7.30 13.04
N LYS A 23 1.28 6.34 12.38
CA LYS A 23 1.44 4.93 12.73
C LYS A 23 2.46 4.23 11.85
N LEU A 24 3.11 4.96 10.96
CA LEU A 24 4.07 4.38 10.03
C LEU A 24 5.47 4.74 10.45
N SER A 25 6.39 3.79 10.26
CA SER A 25 7.80 4.08 10.44
C SER A 25 8.37 4.64 9.14
N SER A 26 9.62 5.11 9.22
CA SER A 26 10.28 5.60 8.02
C SER A 26 10.35 4.52 6.96
N TRP A 27 10.62 3.29 7.38
CA TRP A 27 10.70 2.19 6.45
C TRP A 27 9.35 1.96 5.76
N ASP A 28 8.27 2.05 6.54
CA ASP A 28 6.93 1.87 5.98
C ASP A 28 6.63 2.91 4.92
N VAL A 29 6.96 4.16 5.22
CA VAL A 29 6.70 5.25 4.27
C VAL A 29 7.48 5.03 3.00
N ASP A 30 8.74 4.67 3.11
CA ASP A 30 9.58 4.41 1.94
C ASP A 30 9.03 3.25 1.12
N PHE A 31 8.61 2.21 1.81
CA PHE A 31 8.06 1.05 1.12
C PHE A 31 6.79 1.41 0.36
N LEU A 32 5.91 2.16 1.00
CA LEU A 32 4.66 2.55 0.35
C LEU A 32 4.93 3.42 -0.87
N ALA A 33 5.90 4.29 -0.78
CA ALA A 33 6.25 5.13 -1.93
C ALA A 33 6.74 4.28 -3.09
N SER A 34 7.57 3.28 -2.81
CA SER A 34 8.07 2.39 -3.85
C SER A 34 6.94 1.61 -4.50
N VAL A 35 6.05 1.07 -3.69
CA VAL A 35 4.94 0.29 -4.21
C VAL A 35 4.02 1.18 -5.04
N LYS A 36 3.78 2.38 -4.56
CA LYS A 36 2.94 3.31 -5.28
C LYS A 36 3.51 3.61 -6.68
N ASP A 37 4.81 3.79 -6.75
CA ASP A 37 5.48 4.03 -8.03
C ASP A 37 5.26 2.89 -8.99
N ARG A 38 5.40 1.66 -8.50
CA ARG A 38 5.18 0.50 -9.37
C ARG A 38 3.74 0.45 -9.86
N LEU A 39 2.80 0.79 -9.00
CA LEU A 39 1.40 0.75 -9.38
C LEU A 39 1.07 1.81 -10.42
N ILE A 40 1.68 2.97 -10.29
CA ILE A 40 1.47 4.03 -11.27
C ILE A 40 1.98 3.58 -12.63
N ASP A 41 3.09 2.85 -12.64
CA ASP A 41 3.65 2.29 -13.87
C ASP A 41 2.93 1.04 -14.33
N LYS A 42 1.91 0.61 -13.59
CA LYS A 42 1.15 -0.59 -13.90
C LYS A 42 2.00 -1.85 -13.84
N ASN A 43 3.00 -1.84 -12.99
CA ASN A 43 3.82 -3.03 -12.76
C ASN A 43 3.18 -3.85 -11.66
N PRO A 44 3.12 -5.17 -11.82
CA PRO A 44 2.52 -6.00 -10.79
C PRO A 44 3.41 -6.06 -9.56
N LEU A 45 2.78 -6.19 -8.41
CA LEU A 45 3.49 -6.36 -7.17
C LEU A 45 3.87 -7.82 -6.99
N THR A 46 5.03 -8.05 -6.38
CA THR A 46 5.41 -9.41 -6.04
C THR A 46 4.59 -9.87 -4.84
N PRO A 47 4.46 -11.20 -4.66
CA PRO A 47 3.73 -11.69 -3.48
C PRO A 47 4.30 -11.17 -2.17
N LYS A 48 5.60 -11.00 -2.11
CA LYS A 48 6.22 -10.47 -0.91
C LYS A 48 5.82 -9.02 -0.67
N GLN A 49 5.75 -8.24 -1.73
CA GLN A 49 5.32 -6.85 -1.61
C GLN A 49 3.88 -6.76 -1.16
N ILE A 50 3.04 -7.64 -1.67
CA ILE A 50 1.64 -7.66 -1.27
C ILE A 50 1.52 -8.00 0.20
N GLU A 51 2.27 -8.98 0.66
CA GLU A 51 2.26 -9.35 2.07
C GLU A 51 2.68 -8.19 2.96
N CYS A 52 3.74 -7.52 2.56
CA CYS A 52 4.22 -6.39 3.35
C CYS A 52 3.20 -5.26 3.38
N LEU A 53 2.61 -4.98 2.24
CA LEU A 53 1.60 -3.94 2.16
C LEU A 53 0.41 -4.27 3.06
N ASP A 54 -0.03 -5.51 3.01
CA ASP A 54 -1.13 -5.97 3.85
C ASP A 54 -0.80 -5.79 5.32
N GLY A 55 0.41 -6.17 5.70
CA GLY A 55 0.84 -6.04 7.08
C GLY A 55 0.87 -4.60 7.55
N ILE A 56 1.36 -3.72 6.70
CA ILE A 56 1.42 -2.30 7.04
C ILE A 56 0.01 -1.76 7.20
N TRP A 57 -0.86 -2.10 6.27
CA TRP A 57 -2.24 -1.61 6.31
C TRP A 57 -2.93 -2.11 7.58
N GLU A 58 -2.74 -3.38 7.92
CA GLU A 58 -3.32 -3.93 9.13
C GLU A 58 -2.87 -3.18 10.36
N ARG A 59 -1.58 -2.94 10.46
CA ARG A 59 -1.05 -2.24 11.62
C ARG A 59 -1.59 -0.81 11.69
N ALA A 60 -1.67 -0.17 10.54
CA ALA A 60 -2.11 1.22 10.51
C ALA A 60 -3.58 1.36 10.87
N THR A 61 -4.41 0.39 10.49
CA THR A 61 -5.84 0.49 10.72
C THR A 61 -6.29 -0.22 11.98
N ASN A 62 -5.54 -1.21 12.41
CA ASN A 62 -5.97 -2.06 13.51
C ASN A 62 -5.84 -1.40 14.86
N ASN A 63 -4.92 -0.51 14.99
CA ASN A 63 -4.70 0.16 16.26
C ASN A 63 -5.47 1.43 16.37
N GLY A 64 -6.39 1.54 15.56
CA GLY A 64 -7.22 2.70 15.39
C GLY A 64 -7.49 3.57 16.53
#